data_c8bed85915c7c84adb223f8593a905de
#
_entry.id   c8bed85915c7c84adb223f8593a905de
#
_cell.length_a   1.000
_cell.length_b   1.000
_cell.length_c   1.000
_cell.angle_alpha   90.00
_cell.angle_beta   90.00
_cell.angle_gamma   90.00
#
_symmetry.space_group_name_H-M   'P 1'
#
loop_
_entity.id
_entity.type
_entity.pdbx_description
1 polymer ?
#
loop_
_entity_poly.entity_id
_entity_poly.type
_entity_poly.pdbx_seq_one_letter_code
_entity_poly.pdbx_strand_id
1 'polypeptide(L)'
;MAATFLVIGLGRFGTNLALRLMDSGNEVMVLDSDEELVNHIAPHVTQAKIGDCMDEEVLRSLDPASFDFCFVCISENFQSSMETTSLLKELGAPMVVAKADRDLHAKLLLKIGADEVVFPERDMAQRTAMRFSVNGALEYVELAPGYAIMELDVPDHWARHTILDLDIRKKWNVNVIGRKEEGAIRPIDASFVFAADTHILVAGRPDDITRMVNKG
;
A
#
# COMPACT_ATOMS: atom_id res chain seq x y z
N MET A 1 -5.12 -10.21 -18.66
CA MET A 1 -3.79 -10.10 -19.29
C MET A 1 -2.83 -9.66 -18.20
N ALA A 2 -1.59 -10.15 -18.19
CA ALA A 2 -0.54 -9.63 -17.32
C ALA A 2 -0.28 -8.17 -17.70
N ALA A 3 -0.13 -7.29 -16.71
CA ALA A 3 0.27 -5.92 -16.96
C ALA A 3 1.81 -5.83 -17.00
N THR A 4 2.32 -4.79 -17.68
CA THR A 4 3.75 -4.55 -17.86
C THR A 4 4.21 -3.38 -17.00
N PHE A 5 5.29 -3.58 -16.25
CA PHE A 5 5.80 -2.61 -15.30
C PHE A 5 7.27 -2.30 -15.54
N LEU A 6 7.63 -1.02 -15.53
CA LEU A 6 9.00 -0.55 -15.43
C LEU A 6 9.23 -0.01 -14.02
N VAL A 7 10.19 -0.58 -13.27
CA VAL A 7 10.56 -0.13 -11.93
C VAL A 7 11.96 0.43 -11.93
N ILE A 8 12.10 1.72 -11.65
CA ILE A 8 13.36 2.46 -11.64
C ILE A 8 13.76 2.78 -10.21
N GLY A 9 14.94 2.33 -9.81
CA GLY A 9 15.46 2.42 -8.45
C GLY A 9 15.17 1.16 -7.63
N LEU A 10 16.22 0.41 -7.33
CA LEU A 10 16.18 -0.89 -6.62
C LEU A 10 16.56 -0.76 -5.14
N GLY A 11 16.25 0.38 -4.52
CA GLY A 11 16.25 0.49 -3.08
C GLY A 11 15.21 -0.45 -2.46
N ARG A 12 15.09 -0.45 -1.13
CA ARG A 12 14.20 -1.38 -0.40
C ARG A 12 12.76 -1.41 -0.92
N PHE A 13 12.20 -0.24 -1.26
CA PHE A 13 10.83 -0.18 -1.78
C PHE A 13 10.74 -0.74 -3.20
N GLY A 14 11.59 -0.28 -4.14
CA GLY A 14 11.55 -0.71 -5.54
C GLY A 14 11.78 -2.21 -5.71
N THR A 15 12.76 -2.78 -4.99
CA THR A 15 13.00 -4.23 -4.98
C THR A 15 11.78 -5.01 -4.50
N ASN A 16 11.19 -4.63 -3.36
CA ASN A 16 10.00 -5.32 -2.84
C ASN A 16 8.81 -5.17 -3.78
N LEU A 17 8.62 -3.97 -4.37
CA LEU A 17 7.55 -3.72 -5.33
C LEU A 17 7.70 -4.64 -6.56
N ALA A 18 8.89 -4.67 -7.17
CA ALA A 18 9.15 -5.50 -8.35
C ALA A 18 8.86 -6.99 -8.08
N LEU A 19 9.33 -7.53 -6.94
CA LEU A 19 9.08 -8.91 -6.56
C LEU A 19 7.57 -9.20 -6.36
N ARG A 20 6.83 -8.30 -5.70
CA ARG A 20 5.39 -8.48 -5.49
C ARG A 20 4.57 -8.38 -6.78
N LEU A 21 4.99 -7.53 -7.71
CA LEU A 21 4.39 -7.46 -9.04
C LEU A 21 4.60 -8.77 -9.82
N MET A 22 5.79 -9.35 -9.74
CA MET A 22 6.09 -10.68 -10.32
C MET A 22 5.26 -11.80 -9.67
N ASP A 23 5.18 -11.83 -8.33
CA ASP A 23 4.34 -12.78 -7.58
C ASP A 23 2.86 -12.72 -7.99
N SER A 24 2.41 -11.55 -8.44
CA SER A 24 1.05 -11.30 -8.91
C SER A 24 0.83 -11.68 -10.38
N GLY A 25 1.84 -12.24 -11.04
CA GLY A 25 1.75 -12.75 -12.42
C GLY A 25 1.90 -11.66 -13.49
N ASN A 26 2.55 -10.55 -13.18
CA ASN A 26 2.84 -9.47 -14.12
C ASN A 26 4.22 -9.60 -14.74
N GLU A 27 4.48 -8.82 -15.80
CA GLU A 27 5.81 -8.67 -16.40
C GLU A 27 6.50 -7.44 -15.86
N VAL A 28 7.73 -7.59 -15.34
CA VAL A 28 8.47 -6.50 -14.68
C VAL A 28 9.85 -6.36 -15.28
N MET A 29 10.15 -5.15 -15.75
CA MET A 29 11.50 -4.69 -16.05
C MET A 29 12.00 -3.78 -14.93
N VAL A 30 13.26 -3.93 -14.56
CA VAL A 30 13.89 -3.10 -13.55
C VAL A 30 15.10 -2.35 -14.12
N LEU A 31 15.36 -1.14 -13.62
CA LEU A 31 16.53 -0.32 -13.93
C LEU A 31 17.14 0.22 -12.64
N ASP A 32 18.44 0.07 -12.45
CA ASP A 32 19.24 0.75 -11.44
C ASP A 32 20.66 0.94 -11.95
N SER A 33 21.37 1.93 -11.40
CA SER A 33 22.80 2.15 -11.68
C SER A 33 23.72 1.21 -10.87
N ASP A 34 23.20 0.64 -9.78
CA ASP A 34 23.93 -0.29 -8.92
C ASP A 34 23.87 -1.72 -9.49
N GLU A 35 25.02 -2.16 -10.01
CA GLU A 35 25.17 -3.48 -10.61
C GLU A 35 24.88 -4.62 -9.63
N GLU A 36 25.23 -4.48 -8.34
CA GLU A 36 24.99 -5.51 -7.33
C GLU A 36 23.50 -5.70 -7.08
N LEU A 37 22.73 -4.61 -6.99
CA LEU A 37 21.27 -4.65 -6.82
C LEU A 37 20.59 -5.26 -8.05
N VAL A 38 21.00 -4.85 -9.24
CA VAL A 38 20.45 -5.39 -10.50
C VAL A 38 20.75 -6.88 -10.64
N ASN A 39 22.00 -7.31 -10.42
CA ASN A 39 22.37 -8.72 -10.51
C ASN A 39 21.65 -9.58 -9.47
N HIS A 40 21.38 -9.03 -8.28
CA HIS A 40 20.66 -9.74 -7.22
C HIS A 40 19.18 -10.01 -7.60
N ILE A 41 18.51 -9.04 -8.20
CA ILE A 41 17.07 -9.16 -8.54
C ILE A 41 16.83 -9.82 -9.91
N ALA A 42 17.82 -9.80 -10.82
CA ALA A 42 17.68 -10.28 -12.19
C ALA A 42 17.09 -11.70 -12.33
N PRO A 43 17.43 -12.69 -11.46
CA PRO A 43 16.80 -14.02 -11.54
C PRO A 43 15.30 -14.04 -11.20
N HIS A 44 14.74 -12.97 -10.65
CA HIS A 44 13.39 -12.92 -10.09
C HIS A 44 12.44 -12.00 -10.85
N VAL A 45 12.90 -11.33 -11.91
CA VAL A 45 12.11 -10.39 -12.73
C VAL A 45 12.16 -10.78 -14.20
N THR A 46 11.28 -10.21 -15.03
CA THR A 46 11.24 -10.50 -16.46
C THR A 46 12.50 -10.00 -17.17
N GLN A 47 12.93 -8.77 -16.84
CA GLN A 47 14.15 -8.16 -17.39
C GLN A 47 14.79 -7.26 -16.34
N ALA A 48 16.13 -7.18 -16.37
CA ALA A 48 16.89 -6.30 -15.50
C ALA A 48 17.96 -5.58 -16.32
N LYS A 49 18.11 -4.26 -16.10
CA LYS A 49 19.07 -3.43 -16.81
C LYS A 49 19.87 -2.59 -15.84
N ILE A 50 21.18 -2.56 -16.04
CA ILE A 50 22.10 -1.63 -15.36
C ILE A 50 22.17 -0.35 -16.20
N GLY A 51 21.95 0.81 -15.56
CA GLY A 51 22.06 2.08 -16.25
C GLY A 51 21.67 3.27 -15.39
N ASP A 52 22.10 4.45 -15.81
CA ASP A 52 21.73 5.71 -15.17
C ASP A 52 20.35 6.15 -15.67
N CYS A 53 19.40 6.31 -14.75
CA CYS A 53 18.04 6.74 -15.05
C CYS A 53 17.95 8.24 -15.46
N MET A 54 19.01 9.03 -15.28
CA MET A 54 19.10 10.40 -15.77
C MET A 54 19.61 10.47 -17.22
N ASP A 55 20.12 9.37 -17.77
CA ASP A 55 20.53 9.29 -19.16
C ASP A 55 19.31 9.02 -20.06
N GLU A 56 18.93 10.01 -20.86
CA GLU A 56 17.79 9.91 -21.77
C GLU A 56 17.92 8.77 -22.78
N GLU A 57 19.14 8.47 -23.25
CA GLU A 57 19.36 7.36 -24.19
C GLU A 57 19.10 6.01 -23.53
N VAL A 58 19.49 5.87 -22.26
CA VAL A 58 19.18 4.69 -21.45
C VAL A 58 17.68 4.51 -21.32
N LEU A 59 16.96 5.56 -20.87
CA LEU A 59 15.50 5.48 -20.72
C LEU A 59 14.78 5.24 -22.06
N ARG A 60 15.18 5.95 -23.12
CA ARG A 60 14.63 5.75 -24.48
C ARG A 60 14.78 4.31 -24.97
N SER A 61 15.92 3.66 -24.66
CA SER A 61 16.17 2.27 -25.05
C SER A 61 15.27 1.26 -24.34
N LEU A 62 14.58 1.65 -23.26
CA LEU A 62 13.61 0.82 -22.56
C LEU A 62 12.22 0.90 -23.18
N ASP A 63 11.96 1.88 -24.03
CA ASP A 63 10.64 2.15 -24.62
C ASP A 63 9.54 2.35 -23.56
N PRO A 64 9.61 3.43 -22.73
CA PRO A 64 8.67 3.65 -21.62
C PRO A 64 7.20 3.67 -22.04
N ALA A 65 6.91 3.99 -23.30
CA ALA A 65 5.56 4.01 -23.86
C ALA A 65 4.94 2.62 -23.99
N SER A 66 5.76 1.55 -23.98
CA SER A 66 5.29 0.16 -24.09
C SER A 66 4.83 -0.46 -22.75
N PHE A 67 5.09 0.21 -21.62
CA PHE A 67 4.67 -0.27 -20.29
C PHE A 67 3.31 0.32 -19.90
N ASP A 68 2.51 -0.47 -19.17
CA ASP A 68 1.28 0.04 -18.58
C ASP A 68 1.58 1.02 -17.43
N PHE A 69 2.64 0.74 -16.65
CA PHE A 69 3.04 1.53 -15.48
C PHE A 69 4.55 1.70 -15.39
N CYS A 70 5.00 2.92 -15.09
CA CYS A 70 6.39 3.23 -14.79
C CYS A 70 6.50 3.74 -13.34
N PHE A 71 7.28 3.06 -12.50
CA PHE A 71 7.52 3.42 -11.11
C PHE A 71 8.88 4.07 -10.94
N VAL A 72 8.93 5.28 -10.37
CA VAL A 72 10.15 5.97 -9.97
C VAL A 72 10.33 5.82 -8.46
N CYS A 73 11.19 4.87 -8.06
CA CYS A 73 11.40 4.48 -6.66
C CYS A 73 12.66 5.10 -6.04
N ILE A 74 13.16 6.20 -6.60
CA ILE A 74 14.36 6.91 -6.17
C ILE A 74 14.03 7.79 -4.98
N SER A 75 14.74 7.61 -3.84
CA SER A 75 14.49 8.37 -2.61
C SER A 75 15.64 9.28 -2.20
N GLU A 76 16.89 8.83 -2.41
CA GLU A 76 18.08 9.49 -1.88
C GLU A 76 18.50 10.71 -2.70
N ASN A 77 18.10 10.76 -3.97
CA ASN A 77 18.42 11.86 -4.87
C ASN A 77 17.13 12.51 -5.42
N PHE A 78 16.78 13.64 -4.84
CA PHE A 78 15.62 14.43 -5.24
C PHE A 78 15.68 14.86 -6.72
N GLN A 79 16.86 15.26 -7.21
CA GLN A 79 17.05 15.69 -8.58
C GLN A 79 16.81 14.52 -9.54
N SER A 80 17.45 13.38 -9.29
CA SER A 80 17.28 12.18 -10.14
C SER A 80 15.82 11.72 -10.19
N SER A 81 15.11 11.74 -9.06
CA SER A 81 13.68 11.42 -9.02
C SER A 81 12.85 12.33 -9.92
N MET A 82 13.11 13.63 -9.91
CA MET A 82 12.39 14.60 -10.72
C MET A 82 12.75 14.50 -12.21
N GLU A 83 14.03 14.44 -12.54
CA GLU A 83 14.50 14.34 -13.93
C GLU A 83 14.00 13.04 -14.58
N THR A 84 14.12 11.90 -13.90
CA THR A 84 13.61 10.63 -14.39
C THR A 84 12.10 10.68 -14.63
N THR A 85 11.32 11.28 -13.70
CA THR A 85 9.87 11.44 -13.85
C THR A 85 9.52 12.27 -15.09
N SER A 86 10.21 13.41 -15.30
CA SER A 86 10.01 14.26 -16.47
C SER A 86 10.33 13.53 -17.78
N LEU A 87 11.49 12.86 -17.84
CA LEU A 87 11.94 12.12 -19.01
C LEU A 87 10.97 10.99 -19.38
N LEU A 88 10.48 10.23 -18.40
CA LEU A 88 9.49 9.18 -18.65
C LEU A 88 8.22 9.74 -19.31
N LYS A 89 7.72 10.87 -18.82
CA LYS A 89 6.53 11.51 -19.43
C LYS A 89 6.82 12.04 -20.82
N GLU A 90 7.98 12.65 -21.04
CA GLU A 90 8.42 13.11 -22.36
C GLU A 90 8.60 11.95 -23.35
N LEU A 91 9.04 10.79 -22.88
CA LEU A 91 9.15 9.53 -23.64
C LEU A 91 7.83 8.78 -23.81
N GLY A 92 6.71 9.35 -23.33
CA GLY A 92 5.38 8.84 -23.59
C GLY A 92 4.89 7.76 -22.62
N ALA A 93 5.51 7.59 -21.44
CA ALA A 93 5.02 6.67 -20.43
C ALA A 93 3.55 6.95 -20.10
N PRO A 94 2.64 5.95 -20.22
CA PRO A 94 1.20 6.15 -20.03
C PRO A 94 0.87 6.57 -18.59
N MET A 95 1.46 5.88 -17.61
CA MET A 95 1.27 6.17 -16.19
C MET A 95 2.60 6.14 -15.45
N VAL A 96 2.94 7.25 -14.80
CA VAL A 96 4.14 7.40 -13.98
C VAL A 96 3.74 7.56 -12.51
N VAL A 97 4.15 6.60 -11.70
CA VAL A 97 3.97 6.59 -10.25
C VAL A 97 5.32 6.88 -9.59
N ALA A 98 5.40 7.96 -8.82
CA ALA A 98 6.67 8.36 -8.21
C ALA A 98 6.63 8.25 -6.68
N LYS A 99 7.73 7.79 -6.09
CA LYS A 99 7.90 7.76 -4.65
C LYS A 99 8.33 9.14 -4.14
N ALA A 100 7.67 9.62 -3.08
CA ALA A 100 8.09 10.81 -2.36
C ALA A 100 8.31 10.54 -0.87
N ASP A 101 9.20 11.30 -0.25
CA ASP A 101 9.49 11.28 1.17
C ASP A 101 8.81 12.43 1.95
N ARG A 102 8.39 13.49 1.24
CA ARG A 102 7.79 14.70 1.81
C ARG A 102 6.81 15.38 0.86
N ASP A 103 5.89 16.18 1.41
CA ASP A 103 4.81 16.82 0.64
C ASP A 103 5.30 17.78 -0.45
N LEU A 104 6.42 18.51 -0.22
CA LEU A 104 6.97 19.39 -1.24
C LEU A 104 7.48 18.59 -2.44
N HIS A 105 8.14 17.45 -2.20
CA HIS A 105 8.60 16.54 -3.25
C HIS A 105 7.42 16.04 -4.07
N ALA A 106 6.38 15.54 -3.42
CA ALA A 106 5.16 15.07 -4.08
C ALA A 106 4.50 16.15 -4.96
N LYS A 107 4.38 17.38 -4.43
CA LYS A 107 3.81 18.50 -5.19
C LYS A 107 4.62 18.82 -6.45
N LEU A 108 5.95 18.70 -6.39
CA LEU A 108 6.80 18.94 -7.55
C LEU A 108 6.72 17.79 -8.55
N LEU A 109 6.74 16.54 -8.10
CA LEU A 109 6.56 15.35 -8.95
C LEU A 109 5.25 15.41 -9.74
N LEU A 110 4.13 15.73 -9.09
CA LEU A 110 2.84 15.91 -9.77
C LEU A 110 2.87 17.06 -10.79
N LYS A 111 3.57 18.17 -10.50
CA LYS A 111 3.68 19.31 -11.43
C LYS A 111 4.50 19.00 -12.67
N ILE A 112 5.50 18.13 -12.58
CA ILE A 112 6.34 17.74 -13.70
C ILE A 112 5.80 16.54 -14.48
N GLY A 113 4.63 16.00 -14.07
CA GLY A 113 3.91 15.02 -14.86
C GLY A 113 3.74 13.64 -14.22
N ALA A 114 4.18 13.41 -12.98
CA ALA A 114 3.77 12.18 -12.28
C ALA A 114 2.23 12.11 -12.20
N ASP A 115 1.67 10.98 -12.56
CA ASP A 115 0.23 10.75 -12.50
C ASP A 115 -0.22 10.44 -11.06
N GLU A 116 0.66 9.77 -10.29
CA GLU A 116 0.42 9.43 -8.90
C GLU A 116 1.71 9.54 -8.07
N VAL A 117 1.58 9.84 -6.79
CA VAL A 117 2.69 9.86 -5.84
C VAL A 117 2.35 9.01 -4.62
N VAL A 118 3.29 8.16 -4.23
CA VAL A 118 3.17 7.26 -3.07
C VAL A 118 4.17 7.64 -1.98
N PHE A 119 3.79 7.40 -0.73
CA PHE A 119 4.60 7.67 0.47
C PHE A 119 4.76 6.41 1.33
N PRO A 120 5.50 5.39 0.87
CA PRO A 120 5.51 4.08 1.50
C PRO A 120 5.85 4.09 3.00
N GLU A 121 6.83 4.91 3.41
CA GLU A 121 7.25 5.02 4.80
C GLU A 121 6.18 5.71 5.66
N ARG A 122 5.56 6.79 5.16
CA ARG A 122 4.49 7.51 5.87
C ARG A 122 3.26 6.65 6.04
N ASP A 123 2.83 6.00 4.97
CA ASP A 123 1.61 5.21 4.96
C ASP A 123 1.77 3.98 5.87
N MET A 124 2.94 3.34 5.83
CA MET A 124 3.25 2.23 6.74
C MET A 124 3.37 2.69 8.20
N ALA A 125 3.98 3.86 8.46
CA ALA A 125 4.07 4.42 9.81
C ALA A 125 2.67 4.74 10.37
N GLN A 126 1.79 5.34 9.57
CA GLN A 126 0.41 5.61 9.96
C GLN A 126 -0.34 4.32 10.29
N ARG A 127 -0.26 3.31 9.40
CA ARG A 127 -0.87 1.99 9.63
C ARG A 127 -0.36 1.34 10.91
N THR A 128 0.95 1.37 11.12
CA THR A 128 1.59 0.80 12.32
C THR A 128 1.15 1.56 13.58
N ALA A 129 1.17 2.88 13.56
CA ALA A 129 0.75 3.69 14.69
C ALA A 129 -0.70 3.41 15.09
N MET A 130 -1.62 3.36 14.11
CA MET A 130 -3.03 3.08 14.38
C MET A 130 -3.24 1.67 14.95
N ARG A 131 -2.56 0.68 14.38
CA ARG A 131 -2.61 -0.70 14.88
C ARG A 131 -2.20 -0.81 16.35
N PHE A 132 -1.12 -0.15 16.76
CA PHE A 132 -0.61 -0.23 18.13
C PHE A 132 -1.27 0.76 19.10
N SER A 133 -2.04 1.74 18.61
CA SER A 133 -2.74 2.72 19.45
C SER A 133 -4.13 2.23 19.92
N VAL A 134 -4.71 1.24 19.24
CA VAL A 134 -6.02 0.68 19.59
C VAL A 134 -5.81 -0.65 20.30
N ASN A 135 -6.33 -0.78 21.52
CA ASN A 135 -6.20 -2.04 22.27
C ASN A 135 -6.90 -3.19 21.54
N GLY A 136 -6.23 -4.33 21.41
CA GLY A 136 -6.75 -5.49 20.67
C GLY A 136 -6.78 -5.34 19.15
N ALA A 137 -6.23 -4.26 18.59
CA ALA A 137 -6.13 -4.12 17.14
C ALA A 137 -5.03 -5.03 16.57
N LEU A 138 -5.42 -5.87 15.62
CA LEU A 138 -4.55 -6.81 14.93
C LEU A 138 -4.12 -6.26 13.56
N GLU A 139 -5.03 -5.55 12.88
CA GLU A 139 -4.78 -4.98 11.56
C GLU A 139 -5.55 -3.66 11.38
N TYR A 140 -5.01 -2.76 10.53
CA TYR A 140 -5.61 -1.48 10.18
C TYR A 140 -5.46 -1.22 8.68
N VAL A 141 -6.56 -0.86 8.03
CA VAL A 141 -6.58 -0.44 6.62
C VAL A 141 -7.43 0.82 6.49
N GLU A 142 -6.83 1.94 6.13
CA GLU A 142 -7.55 3.17 5.80
C GLU A 142 -8.18 3.03 4.41
N LEU A 143 -9.50 3.24 4.29
CA LEU A 143 -10.22 3.20 3.03
C LEU A 143 -10.36 4.59 2.40
N ALA A 144 -10.48 5.61 3.26
CA ALA A 144 -10.58 7.01 2.89
C ALA A 144 -10.17 7.85 4.10
N PRO A 145 -9.80 9.13 3.92
CA PRO A 145 -9.45 10.00 5.04
C PRO A 145 -10.48 9.95 6.16
N GLY A 146 -10.07 9.43 7.31
CA GLY A 146 -10.91 9.32 8.51
C GLY A 146 -11.95 8.19 8.48
N TYR A 147 -11.81 7.17 7.61
CA TYR A 147 -12.63 5.96 7.62
C TYR A 147 -11.77 4.73 7.36
N ALA A 148 -11.87 3.72 8.22
CA ALA A 148 -10.99 2.55 8.19
C ALA A 148 -11.73 1.23 8.43
N ILE A 149 -11.08 0.14 8.03
CA ILE A 149 -11.37 -1.20 8.50
C ILE A 149 -10.28 -1.59 9.51
N MET A 150 -10.71 -2.14 10.65
CA MET A 150 -9.82 -2.74 11.64
C MET A 150 -10.18 -4.19 11.91
N GLU A 151 -9.17 -5.04 12.03
CA GLU A 151 -9.30 -6.35 12.64
C GLU A 151 -9.01 -6.20 14.14
N LEU A 152 -9.93 -6.69 14.96
CA LEU A 152 -9.88 -6.54 16.41
C LEU A 152 -10.16 -7.87 17.10
N ASP A 153 -9.56 -8.07 18.27
CA ASP A 153 -10.09 -9.03 19.23
C ASP A 153 -11.48 -8.58 19.69
N VAL A 154 -12.40 -9.51 19.86
CA VAL A 154 -13.70 -9.19 20.44
C VAL A 154 -13.49 -8.65 21.86
N PRO A 155 -14.01 -7.45 22.19
CA PRO A 155 -13.93 -6.92 23.54
C PRO A 155 -14.60 -7.86 24.56
N ASP A 156 -13.99 -8.08 25.72
CA ASP A 156 -14.46 -9.03 26.73
C ASP A 156 -15.94 -8.89 27.09
N HIS A 157 -16.41 -7.63 27.15
CA HIS A 157 -17.82 -7.34 27.48
C HIS A 157 -18.80 -7.66 26.35
N TRP A 158 -18.34 -8.05 25.16
CA TRP A 158 -19.19 -8.53 24.05
C TRP A 158 -19.41 -10.02 24.11
N ALA A 159 -18.57 -10.77 24.82
CA ALA A 159 -18.70 -12.21 24.91
C ALA A 159 -20.10 -12.62 25.37
N ARG A 160 -20.69 -13.60 24.69
CA ARG A 160 -22.04 -14.14 24.92
C ARG A 160 -23.19 -13.20 24.55
N HIS A 161 -22.93 -12.05 23.94
CA HIS A 161 -23.95 -11.15 23.40
C HIS A 161 -24.02 -11.29 21.89
N THR A 162 -25.19 -10.98 21.32
CA THR A 162 -25.36 -10.89 19.88
C THR A 162 -25.05 -9.46 19.37
N ILE A 163 -24.83 -9.33 18.05
CA ILE A 163 -24.74 -8.00 17.42
C ILE A 163 -25.98 -7.15 17.73
N LEU A 164 -27.16 -7.79 17.74
CA LEU A 164 -28.44 -7.13 18.03
C LEU A 164 -28.49 -6.62 19.47
N ASP A 165 -28.07 -7.44 20.46
CA ASP A 165 -28.04 -7.03 21.86
C ASP A 165 -27.13 -5.82 22.12
N LEU A 166 -25.99 -5.79 21.44
CA LEU A 166 -24.98 -4.76 21.61
C LEU A 166 -25.35 -3.45 20.92
N ASP A 167 -26.22 -3.48 19.91
CA ASP A 167 -26.65 -2.30 19.12
C ASP A 167 -25.45 -1.44 18.64
N ILE A 168 -24.38 -2.13 18.18
CA ILE A 168 -23.05 -1.55 17.93
C ILE A 168 -23.12 -0.37 16.99
N ARG A 169 -23.86 -0.52 15.89
CA ARG A 169 -23.98 0.52 14.86
C ARG A 169 -24.60 1.80 15.40
N LYS A 170 -25.64 1.66 16.23
CA LYS A 170 -26.35 2.82 16.78
C LYS A 170 -25.58 3.47 17.92
N LYS A 171 -24.94 2.68 18.78
CA LYS A 171 -24.20 3.20 19.95
C LYS A 171 -22.85 3.81 19.55
N TRP A 172 -22.14 3.20 18.58
CA TRP A 172 -20.75 3.52 18.30
C TRP A 172 -20.52 4.05 16.88
N ASN A 173 -21.53 4.02 16.00
CA ASN A 173 -21.38 4.33 14.57
C ASN A 173 -20.32 3.47 13.85
N VAL A 174 -20.18 2.21 14.29
CA VAL A 174 -19.25 1.21 13.76
C VAL A 174 -20.05 0.05 13.18
N ASN A 175 -19.63 -0.45 12.02
CA ASN A 175 -20.24 -1.61 11.40
C ASN A 175 -19.34 -2.82 11.60
N VAL A 176 -19.90 -3.94 12.07
CA VAL A 176 -19.20 -5.23 12.06
C VAL A 176 -19.39 -5.86 10.68
N ILE A 177 -18.27 -6.09 9.98
CA ILE A 177 -18.27 -6.63 8.61
C ILE A 177 -18.31 -8.15 8.63
N GLY A 178 -17.58 -8.76 9.56
CA GLY A 178 -17.43 -10.21 9.63
C GLY A 178 -16.50 -10.64 10.75
N ARG A 179 -16.30 -11.96 10.85
CA ARG A 179 -15.30 -12.57 11.73
C ARG A 179 -14.19 -13.21 10.90
N LYS A 180 -13.01 -13.33 11.48
CA LYS A 180 -11.92 -14.10 10.92
C LYS A 180 -11.94 -15.51 11.48
N GLU A 181 -11.95 -16.51 10.62
CA GLU A 181 -11.98 -17.91 10.96
C GLU A 181 -11.04 -18.66 10.02
N GLU A 182 -10.05 -19.36 10.58
CA GLU A 182 -9.04 -20.10 9.79
C GLU A 182 -8.37 -19.26 8.66
N GLY A 183 -8.12 -17.97 8.93
CA GLY A 183 -7.52 -17.04 7.98
C GLY A 183 -8.48 -16.46 6.92
N ALA A 184 -9.74 -16.89 6.89
CA ALA A 184 -10.77 -16.38 6.00
C ALA A 184 -11.75 -15.44 6.73
N ILE A 185 -12.27 -14.46 6.00
CA ILE A 185 -13.33 -13.58 6.52
C ILE A 185 -14.67 -14.25 6.25
N ARG A 186 -15.44 -14.48 7.31
CA ARG A 186 -16.80 -15.02 7.27
C ARG A 186 -17.79 -13.93 7.63
N PRO A 187 -18.84 -13.70 6.81
CA PRO A 187 -19.94 -12.82 7.19
C PRO A 187 -20.57 -13.27 8.50
N ILE A 188 -21.10 -12.32 9.24
CA ILE A 188 -21.89 -12.59 10.45
C ILE A 188 -23.23 -11.86 10.34
N ASP A 189 -24.26 -12.45 10.89
CA ASP A 189 -25.61 -11.86 10.96
C ASP A 189 -25.90 -11.27 12.35
N ALA A 190 -27.05 -10.63 12.49
CA ALA A 190 -27.43 -9.95 13.72
C ALA A 190 -27.60 -10.89 14.93
N SER A 191 -27.82 -12.19 14.68
CA SER A 191 -27.99 -13.23 15.72
C SER A 191 -26.67 -13.88 16.14
N PHE A 192 -25.55 -13.54 15.49
CA PHE A 192 -24.23 -14.08 15.82
C PHE A 192 -23.86 -13.74 17.27
N VAL A 193 -23.53 -14.78 18.04
CA VAL A 193 -23.08 -14.64 19.44
C VAL A 193 -21.56 -14.59 19.47
N PHE A 194 -20.99 -13.53 20.03
CA PHE A 194 -19.55 -13.36 20.12
C PHE A 194 -18.94 -14.33 21.15
N ALA A 195 -17.83 -14.98 20.78
CA ALA A 195 -16.93 -15.68 21.69
C ALA A 195 -15.70 -14.80 21.98
N ALA A 196 -15.09 -14.98 23.15
CA ALA A 196 -13.97 -14.13 23.59
C ALA A 196 -12.70 -14.28 22.74
N ASP A 197 -12.55 -15.39 22.03
CA ASP A 197 -11.42 -15.70 21.14
C ASP A 197 -11.72 -15.38 19.66
N THR A 198 -12.81 -14.68 19.40
CA THR A 198 -13.21 -14.30 18.04
C THR A 198 -12.47 -13.05 17.60
N HIS A 199 -11.87 -13.07 16.41
CA HIS A 199 -11.38 -11.87 15.74
C HIS A 199 -12.46 -11.34 14.80
N ILE A 200 -12.75 -10.05 14.89
CA ILE A 200 -13.77 -9.38 14.09
C ILE A 200 -13.17 -8.29 13.19
N LEU A 201 -13.80 -8.10 12.04
CA LEU A 201 -13.55 -6.95 11.20
C LEU A 201 -14.64 -5.92 11.41
N VAL A 202 -14.22 -4.70 11.70
CA VAL A 202 -15.12 -3.56 11.89
C VAL A 202 -14.77 -2.43 10.94
N ALA A 203 -15.78 -1.67 10.49
CA ALA A 203 -15.60 -0.49 9.66
C ALA A 203 -16.22 0.73 10.34
N GLY A 204 -15.48 1.83 10.37
CA GLY A 204 -15.91 3.07 10.98
C GLY A 204 -14.79 4.11 11.02
N ARG A 205 -15.07 5.22 11.72
CA ARG A 205 -14.02 6.21 12.02
C ARG A 205 -13.08 5.65 13.10
N PRO A 206 -11.76 5.82 12.98
CA PRO A 206 -10.81 5.32 13.97
C PRO A 206 -11.15 5.75 15.41
N ASP A 207 -11.59 7.00 15.62
CA ASP A 207 -12.00 7.51 16.94
C ASP A 207 -13.23 6.77 17.49
N ASP A 208 -14.19 6.42 16.62
CA ASP A 208 -15.40 5.69 17.02
C ASP A 208 -15.05 4.25 17.40
N ILE A 209 -14.19 3.61 16.62
CA ILE A 209 -13.68 2.26 16.90
C ILE A 209 -12.89 2.25 18.23
N THR A 210 -11.99 3.22 18.42
CA THR A 210 -11.21 3.35 19.66
C THR A 210 -12.11 3.54 20.89
N ARG A 211 -13.15 4.38 20.77
CA ARG A 211 -14.14 4.57 21.86
C ARG A 211 -14.92 3.31 22.15
N MET A 212 -15.28 2.56 21.11
CA MET A 212 -15.99 1.29 21.22
C MET A 212 -15.18 0.24 21.99
N VAL A 213 -13.89 0.12 21.67
CA VAL A 213 -12.99 -0.84 22.34
C VAL A 213 -12.71 -0.45 23.79
N ASN A 214 -12.49 0.85 24.07
CA ASN A 214 -12.05 1.33 25.39
C ASN A 214 -13.17 1.56 26.42
N LYS A 215 -14.42 1.55 26.00
CA LYS A 215 -15.58 1.82 26.89
C LYS A 215 -16.32 0.57 27.35
N GLY A 216 -15.63 -0.56 27.36
CA GLY A 216 -16.11 -1.78 27.98
C GLY A 216 -15.70 -1.91 29.42
#